data_46da697c26358cea594aa05c0cfc460a
#
_entry.id   46da697c26358cea594aa05c0cfc460a
#
_cell.length_a   1.000
_cell.length_b   1.000
_cell.length_c   1.000
_cell.angle_alpha   90.00
_cell.angle_beta   90.00
_cell.angle_gamma   90.00
#
_symmetry.space_group_name_H-M   'P 1'
#
loop_
_entity.id
_entity.type
_entity.pdbx_description
1 polymer ?
#
loop_
_entity_poly.entity_id
_entity_poly.type
_entity_poly.pdbx_seq_one_letter_code
_entity_poly.pdbx_strand_id
1 'polypeptide(L)'
;ALANLNHNEKLTYPVVAFITIPAHHSGPVPGLHEKIESGVLDNAEEPRFLTHGLFEPDYDPILRRLKENRLLNSIQDQVKVIFVPSYLNGNDGIFNLSYYDLLPGFDLSVFPSYYEPWGYTPLESLVFGVPTITTTLAGFGLWVRSLNMDAGISVIDRNDENNEYVVNSMVSVILS
;
A
#
# COMPACT_ATOMS: atom_id res chain seq x y z
N ALA A 1 7.06 8.24 -2.38
CA ALA A 1 7.44 7.76 -1.04
C ALA A 1 8.20 6.43 -1.13
N LEU A 2 7.61 5.32 -1.63
CA LEU A 2 8.25 4.00 -1.63
C LEU A 2 9.64 3.98 -2.30
N ALA A 3 9.82 4.65 -3.44
CA ALA A 3 11.13 4.74 -4.09
C ALA A 3 12.16 5.48 -3.23
N ASN A 4 11.74 6.54 -2.52
CA ASN A 4 12.63 7.27 -1.61
C ASN A 4 12.99 6.43 -0.37
N LEU A 5 12.07 5.59 0.10
CA LEU A 5 12.34 4.62 1.17
C LEU A 5 13.32 3.54 0.72
N ASN A 6 13.18 3.03 -0.50
CA ASN A 6 14.02 1.94 -1.02
C ASN A 6 15.53 2.27 -1.05
N HIS A 7 15.87 3.55 -1.05
CA HIS A 7 17.24 4.05 -1.05
C HIS A 7 17.61 4.82 0.22
N ASN A 8 16.81 4.68 1.28
CA ASN A 8 17.01 5.44 2.51
C ASN A 8 17.85 4.65 3.51
N GLU A 9 19.04 5.17 3.86
CA GLU A 9 19.96 4.54 4.81
C GLU A 9 19.40 4.40 6.23
N LYS A 10 18.34 5.15 6.55
CA LYS A 10 17.68 5.07 7.87
C LYS A 10 16.66 3.91 7.94
N LEU A 11 16.34 3.28 6.82
CA LEU A 11 15.44 2.13 6.82
C LEU A 11 16.19 0.92 7.41
N THR A 12 15.82 0.52 8.62
CA THR A 12 16.50 -0.55 9.37
C THR A 12 15.94 -1.93 9.08
N TYR A 13 14.69 -2.01 8.60
CA TYR A 13 14.00 -3.25 8.26
C TYR A 13 13.40 -3.16 6.87
N PRO A 14 13.33 -4.26 6.12
CA PRO A 14 12.64 -4.26 4.84
C PRO A 14 11.15 -3.95 5.00
N VAL A 15 10.60 -3.22 4.04
CA VAL A 15 9.18 -2.86 3.97
C VAL A 15 8.50 -3.68 2.88
N VAL A 16 7.35 -4.27 3.19
CA VAL A 16 6.45 -4.87 2.20
C VAL A 16 5.23 -3.98 2.05
N ALA A 17 5.10 -3.36 0.89
CA ALA A 17 3.99 -2.46 0.58
C ALA A 17 2.93 -3.19 -0.25
N PHE A 18 1.74 -3.36 0.32
CA PHE A 18 0.58 -3.88 -0.40
C PHE A 18 -0.21 -2.74 -1.04
N ILE A 19 -0.44 -2.81 -2.34
CA ILE A 19 -1.33 -1.90 -3.07
C ILE A 19 -2.63 -2.66 -3.33
N THR A 20 -3.66 -2.36 -2.55
CA THR A 20 -4.95 -3.05 -2.58
C THR A 20 -5.99 -2.23 -3.34
N ILE A 21 -5.82 -2.11 -4.64
CA ILE A 21 -6.70 -1.34 -5.52
C ILE A 21 -7.29 -2.28 -6.56
N PRO A 22 -8.62 -2.50 -6.55
CA PRO A 22 -9.25 -3.36 -7.55
C PRO A 22 -9.00 -2.90 -8.98
N ALA A 23 -8.65 -3.83 -9.84
CA ALA A 23 -8.47 -3.62 -11.28
C ALA A 23 -9.07 -4.81 -12.06
N HIS A 24 -9.17 -4.68 -13.38
CA HIS A 24 -9.71 -5.74 -14.23
C HIS A 24 -8.69 -6.88 -14.37
N HIS A 25 -8.96 -8.01 -13.75
CA HIS A 25 -8.04 -9.15 -13.65
C HIS A 25 -8.66 -10.46 -14.11
N SER A 26 -7.81 -11.40 -14.55
CA SER A 26 -8.20 -12.73 -15.05
C SER A 26 -8.28 -13.82 -13.97
N GLY A 27 -8.04 -13.46 -12.73
CA GLY A 27 -8.02 -14.37 -11.58
C GLY A 27 -6.64 -14.46 -10.90
N PRO A 28 -6.55 -15.23 -9.81
CA PRO A 28 -5.32 -15.39 -9.04
C PRO A 28 -4.20 -16.04 -9.88
N VAL A 29 -2.97 -15.67 -9.57
CA VAL A 29 -1.79 -16.31 -10.19
C VAL A 29 -1.75 -17.78 -9.75
N PRO A 30 -1.71 -18.74 -10.68
CA PRO A 30 -1.73 -20.15 -10.36
C PRO A 30 -0.60 -20.57 -9.41
N GLY A 31 -0.94 -21.33 -8.37
CA GLY A 31 0.02 -21.85 -7.39
C GLY A 31 0.59 -20.81 -6.41
N LEU A 32 0.17 -19.54 -6.48
CA LEU A 32 0.69 -18.52 -5.57
C LEU A 32 0.16 -18.69 -4.15
N HIS A 33 -1.11 -19.05 -3.99
CA HIS A 33 -1.72 -19.32 -2.68
C HIS A 33 -0.98 -20.44 -1.94
N GLU A 34 -0.76 -21.58 -2.59
CA GLU A 34 -0.07 -22.74 -2.03
C GLU A 34 1.40 -22.41 -1.66
N LYS A 35 2.05 -21.54 -2.44
CA LYS A 35 3.40 -21.07 -2.14
C LYS A 35 3.44 -20.19 -0.90
N ILE A 36 2.48 -19.29 -0.76
CA ILE A 36 2.34 -18.44 0.43
C ILE A 36 2.10 -19.31 1.66
N GLU A 37 1.17 -20.25 1.60
CA GLU A 37 0.87 -21.15 2.73
C GLU A 37 2.04 -22.06 3.13
N SER A 38 2.77 -22.57 2.16
CA SER A 38 3.92 -23.44 2.41
C SER A 38 5.18 -22.70 2.87
N GLY A 39 5.21 -21.37 2.73
CA GLY A 39 6.40 -20.54 3.00
C GLY A 39 7.56 -20.81 2.03
N VAL A 40 7.34 -21.53 0.95
CA VAL A 40 8.36 -21.79 -0.07
C VAL A 40 8.46 -20.59 -1.00
N LEU A 41 9.54 -19.84 -0.88
CA LEU A 41 9.88 -18.78 -1.82
C LEU A 41 10.65 -19.41 -2.99
N ASP A 42 10.06 -19.36 -4.19
CA ASP A 42 10.79 -19.65 -5.41
C ASP A 42 11.89 -18.61 -5.61
N ASN A 43 13.05 -19.06 -6.05
CA ASN A 43 14.05 -18.20 -6.68
C ASN A 43 13.55 -17.80 -8.08
N ALA A 44 12.46 -17.05 -8.13
CA ALA A 44 11.91 -16.60 -9.40
C ALA A 44 12.91 -15.63 -10.04
N GLU A 45 13.34 -15.94 -11.26
CA GLU A 45 14.25 -15.09 -12.03
C GLU A 45 13.64 -13.74 -12.37
N GLU A 46 12.30 -13.62 -12.30
CA GLU A 46 11.58 -12.37 -12.54
C GLU A 46 10.85 -11.89 -11.28
N PRO A 47 11.00 -10.60 -10.93
CA PRO A 47 10.27 -10.01 -9.82
C PRO A 47 8.77 -10.02 -10.10
N ARG A 48 7.99 -10.58 -9.19
CA ARG A 48 6.54 -10.64 -9.28
C ARG A 48 5.92 -9.56 -8.41
N PHE A 49 5.09 -8.73 -9.01
CA PHE A 49 4.34 -7.69 -8.31
C PHE A 49 2.88 -8.07 -8.05
N LEU A 50 2.33 -8.96 -8.86
CA LEU A 50 0.89 -9.21 -8.97
C LEU A 50 0.50 -10.48 -8.23
N THR A 51 -0.59 -10.38 -7.47
CA THR A 51 -1.30 -11.54 -6.94
C THR A 51 -2.29 -12.13 -7.95
N HIS A 52 -2.77 -11.32 -8.89
CA HIS A 52 -3.73 -11.72 -9.93
C HIS A 52 -3.23 -11.26 -11.30
N GLY A 53 -3.52 -12.04 -12.33
CA GLY A 53 -3.17 -11.67 -13.70
C GLY A 53 -4.04 -10.51 -14.20
N LEU A 54 -3.44 -9.45 -14.70
CA LEU A 54 -4.16 -8.34 -15.34
C LEU A 54 -4.44 -8.66 -16.81
N PHE A 55 -5.59 -8.20 -17.33
CA PHE A 55 -5.88 -8.32 -18.77
C PHE A 55 -4.99 -7.43 -19.62
N GLU A 56 -4.65 -6.24 -19.13
CA GLU A 56 -3.85 -5.24 -19.86
C GLU A 56 -2.69 -4.72 -18.99
N PRO A 57 -1.70 -5.57 -18.62
CA PRO A 57 -0.64 -5.19 -17.69
C PRO A 57 0.26 -4.08 -18.21
N ASP A 58 0.45 -3.96 -19.53
CA ASP A 58 1.31 -2.93 -20.13
C ASP A 58 0.68 -1.53 -20.06
N TYR A 59 -0.64 -1.45 -19.93
CA TYR A 59 -1.38 -0.19 -19.80
C TYR A 59 -1.72 0.15 -18.33
N ASP A 60 -1.45 -0.76 -17.40
CA ASP A 60 -1.76 -0.53 -15.99
C ASP A 60 -0.90 0.62 -15.41
N PRO A 61 -1.54 1.66 -14.84
CA PRO A 61 -0.82 2.83 -14.34
C PRO A 61 0.05 2.53 -13.13
N ILE A 62 -0.33 1.55 -12.29
CA ILE A 62 0.43 1.18 -11.09
C ILE A 62 1.71 0.46 -11.52
N LEU A 63 1.61 -0.57 -12.36
CA LEU A 63 2.77 -1.30 -12.85
C LEU A 63 3.74 -0.39 -13.60
N ARG A 64 3.22 0.53 -14.41
CA ARG A 64 4.04 1.52 -15.10
C ARG A 64 4.80 2.39 -14.10
N ARG A 65 4.13 2.92 -13.07
CA ARG A 65 4.77 3.74 -12.05
C ARG A 65 5.79 2.99 -11.20
N LEU A 66 5.58 1.72 -10.92
CA LEU A 66 6.57 0.88 -10.24
C LEU A 66 7.85 0.76 -11.08
N LYS A 67 7.72 0.48 -12.38
CA LYS A 67 8.85 0.41 -13.32
C LYS A 67 9.58 1.75 -13.45
N GLU A 68 8.85 2.85 -13.65
CA GLU A 68 9.41 4.21 -13.77
C GLU A 68 10.21 4.61 -12.52
N ASN A 69 9.77 4.19 -11.34
CA ASN A 69 10.40 4.47 -10.06
C ASN A 69 11.43 3.40 -9.63
N ARG A 70 11.76 2.45 -10.49
CA ARG A 70 12.72 1.36 -10.23
C ARG A 70 12.40 0.54 -8.98
N LEU A 71 11.13 0.41 -8.65
CA LEU A 71 10.65 -0.51 -7.61
C LEU A 71 10.41 -1.87 -8.27
N LEU A 72 11.46 -2.67 -8.42
CA LEU A 72 11.45 -3.88 -9.25
C LEU A 72 11.39 -5.18 -8.43
N ASN A 73 11.26 -5.09 -7.12
CA ASN A 73 11.32 -6.23 -6.20
C ASN A 73 12.63 -7.05 -6.33
N SER A 74 13.71 -6.41 -6.76
CA SER A 74 15.02 -7.06 -6.85
C SER A 74 15.50 -7.49 -5.47
N ILE A 75 16.43 -8.43 -5.40
CA ILE A 75 16.90 -8.97 -4.11
C ILE A 75 17.51 -7.87 -3.22
N GLN A 76 18.07 -6.81 -3.82
CA GLN A 76 18.69 -5.68 -3.13
C GLN A 76 17.68 -4.63 -2.66
N ASP A 77 16.43 -4.66 -3.17
CA ASP A 77 15.42 -3.68 -2.78
C ASP A 77 15.01 -3.88 -1.32
N GLN A 78 15.08 -2.83 -0.53
CA GLN A 78 14.58 -2.81 0.84
C GLN A 78 13.06 -2.67 0.89
N VAL A 79 12.45 -2.17 -0.17
CA VAL A 79 11.00 -2.05 -0.33
C VAL A 79 10.52 -3.04 -1.38
N LYS A 80 9.69 -3.98 -0.94
CA LYS A 80 8.98 -4.90 -1.84
C LYS A 80 7.55 -4.40 -2.03
N VAL A 81 7.05 -4.48 -3.25
CA VAL A 81 5.69 -4.04 -3.57
C VAL A 81 4.87 -5.22 -4.05
N ILE A 82 3.71 -5.43 -3.47
CA ILE A 82 2.73 -6.44 -3.86
C ILE A 82 1.46 -5.72 -4.28
N PHE A 83 1.09 -5.86 -5.55
CA PHE A 83 -0.17 -5.31 -6.07
C PHE A 83 -1.25 -6.38 -6.05
N VAL A 84 -2.33 -6.07 -5.34
CA VAL A 84 -3.51 -6.93 -5.14
C VAL A 84 -4.69 -6.29 -5.89
N PRO A 85 -4.88 -6.60 -7.18
CA PRO A 85 -5.91 -5.96 -8.01
C PRO A 85 -7.31 -6.59 -7.82
N SER A 86 -7.60 -7.13 -6.66
CA SER A 86 -8.87 -7.81 -6.35
C SER A 86 -9.54 -7.23 -5.12
N TYR A 87 -10.86 -7.38 -5.05
CA TYR A 87 -11.60 -7.11 -3.83
C TYR A 87 -11.30 -8.17 -2.77
N LEU A 88 -10.95 -7.74 -1.58
CA LEU A 88 -10.72 -8.61 -0.42
C LEU A 88 -12.06 -8.95 0.25
N ASN A 89 -12.76 -9.91 -0.31
CA ASN A 89 -14.10 -10.33 0.12
C ASN A 89 -14.15 -11.74 0.73
N GLY A 90 -12.98 -12.32 1.01
CA GLY A 90 -12.85 -13.69 1.52
C GLY A 90 -12.76 -14.79 0.46
N ASN A 91 -12.82 -14.43 -0.83
CA ASN A 91 -12.80 -15.38 -1.95
C ASN A 91 -11.92 -14.90 -3.11
N ASP A 92 -10.84 -14.17 -2.80
CA ASP A 92 -9.93 -13.63 -3.79
C ASP A 92 -8.99 -14.69 -4.40
N GLY A 93 -8.89 -15.87 -3.79
CA GLY A 93 -8.08 -17.00 -4.25
C GLY A 93 -6.58 -16.87 -3.91
N ILE A 94 -6.19 -15.86 -3.13
CA ILE A 94 -4.81 -15.66 -2.64
C ILE A 94 -4.83 -15.61 -1.10
N PHE A 95 -5.44 -14.59 -0.50
CA PHE A 95 -5.53 -14.46 0.95
C PHE A 95 -6.76 -15.17 1.52
N ASN A 96 -7.85 -15.17 0.78
CA ASN A 96 -9.15 -15.71 1.19
C ASN A 96 -9.64 -15.17 2.54
N LEU A 97 -9.23 -13.95 2.85
CA LEU A 97 -9.64 -13.18 4.02
C LEU A 97 -10.44 -11.96 3.58
N SER A 98 -11.42 -11.57 4.40
CA SER A 98 -12.09 -10.30 4.15
C SER A 98 -11.14 -9.13 4.42
N TYR A 99 -11.45 -7.96 3.88
CA TYR A 99 -10.67 -6.74 4.15
C TYR A 99 -10.48 -6.49 5.65
N TYR A 100 -11.53 -6.68 6.44
CA TYR A 100 -11.50 -6.45 7.89
C TYR A 100 -10.74 -7.52 8.67
N ASP A 101 -10.64 -8.74 8.13
CA ASP A 101 -9.81 -9.79 8.73
C ASP A 101 -8.32 -9.61 8.39
N LEU A 102 -8.03 -9.03 7.22
CA LEU A 102 -6.66 -8.78 6.78
C LEU A 102 -6.08 -7.49 7.39
N LEU A 103 -6.91 -6.48 7.58
CA LEU A 103 -6.51 -5.14 8.00
C LEU A 103 -5.66 -5.12 9.29
N PRO A 104 -5.99 -5.86 10.36
CA PRO A 104 -5.16 -5.90 11.58
C PRO A 104 -3.77 -6.51 11.40
N GLY A 105 -3.51 -7.13 10.26
CA GLY A 105 -2.19 -7.70 9.92
C GLY A 105 -1.19 -6.67 9.37
N PHE A 106 -1.61 -5.43 9.16
CA PHE A 106 -0.72 -4.37 8.68
C PHE A 106 -0.17 -3.53 9.83
N ASP A 107 1.09 -3.15 9.74
CA ASP A 107 1.75 -2.24 10.69
C ASP A 107 1.37 -0.78 10.45
N LEU A 108 0.99 -0.44 9.22
CA LEU A 108 0.66 0.92 8.79
C LEU A 108 -0.25 0.89 7.57
N SER A 109 -1.27 1.74 7.57
CA SER A 109 -2.10 2.02 6.40
C SER A 109 -1.86 3.42 5.85
N VAL A 110 -1.84 3.56 4.51
CA VAL A 110 -1.54 4.84 3.85
C VAL A 110 -2.60 5.17 2.82
N PHE A 111 -3.31 6.28 3.05
CA PHE A 111 -4.40 6.78 2.21
C PHE A 111 -4.06 8.17 1.67
N PRO A 112 -3.22 8.28 0.63
CA PRO A 112 -2.72 9.56 0.12
C PRO A 112 -3.73 10.23 -0.81
N SER A 113 -4.94 10.49 -0.31
CA SER A 113 -6.06 10.99 -1.10
C SER A 113 -5.78 12.36 -1.71
N TYR A 114 -6.16 12.54 -2.98
CA TYR A 114 -6.26 13.84 -3.66
C TYR A 114 -7.64 14.48 -3.49
N TYR A 115 -8.65 13.66 -3.29
CA TYR A 115 -10.01 14.07 -2.96
C TYR A 115 -10.77 12.89 -2.39
N GLU A 116 -11.28 13.07 -1.20
CA GLU A 116 -12.12 12.08 -0.51
C GLU A 116 -13.17 12.85 0.31
N PRO A 117 -14.47 12.78 0.00
CA PRO A 117 -15.49 13.54 0.73
C PRO A 117 -15.47 13.32 2.23
N TRP A 118 -15.28 12.06 2.66
CA TRP A 118 -15.07 11.70 4.06
C TRP A 118 -13.78 10.89 4.24
N GLY A 119 -13.71 9.67 3.73
CA GLY A 119 -12.61 8.72 3.91
C GLY A 119 -12.92 7.72 5.01
N TYR A 120 -13.75 6.74 4.71
CA TYR A 120 -14.06 5.67 5.65
C TYR A 120 -12.87 4.75 5.90
N THR A 121 -12.08 4.48 4.87
CA THR A 121 -10.93 3.56 4.95
C THR A 121 -9.87 3.98 5.99
N PRO A 122 -9.42 5.25 6.10
CA PRO A 122 -8.53 5.65 7.18
C PRO A 122 -9.20 5.58 8.56
N LEU A 123 -10.50 5.86 8.67
CA LEU A 123 -11.26 5.69 9.91
C LEU A 123 -11.31 4.22 10.34
N GLU A 124 -11.66 3.33 9.41
CA GLU A 124 -11.72 1.89 9.64
C GLU A 124 -10.36 1.35 10.10
N SER A 125 -9.29 1.77 9.45
CA SER A 125 -7.92 1.39 9.81
C SER A 125 -7.61 1.72 11.27
N LEU A 126 -7.92 2.93 11.72
CA LEU A 126 -7.76 3.33 13.11
C LEU A 126 -8.63 2.53 14.08
N VAL A 127 -9.88 2.25 13.71
CA VAL A 127 -10.80 1.44 14.56
C VAL A 127 -10.26 0.03 14.76
N PHE A 128 -9.58 -0.53 13.75
CA PHE A 128 -8.89 -1.82 13.84
C PHE A 128 -7.49 -1.74 14.49
N GLY A 129 -7.10 -0.57 15.01
CA GLY A 129 -5.83 -0.39 15.72
C GLY A 129 -4.61 -0.27 14.81
N VAL A 130 -4.80 -0.04 13.52
CA VAL A 130 -3.71 0.12 12.56
C VAL A 130 -3.35 1.61 12.43
N PRO A 131 -2.10 2.01 12.73
CA PRO A 131 -1.64 3.37 12.49
C PRO A 131 -1.88 3.81 11.05
N THR A 132 -2.25 5.07 10.86
CA THR A 132 -2.78 5.52 9.56
C THR A 132 -2.18 6.84 9.11
N ILE A 133 -1.83 6.94 7.84
CA ILE A 133 -1.50 8.20 7.18
C ILE A 133 -2.65 8.59 6.25
N THR A 134 -3.14 9.82 6.38
CA THR A 134 -4.10 10.41 5.45
C THR A 134 -3.71 11.84 5.09
N THR A 135 -4.54 12.55 4.34
CA THR A 135 -4.25 13.92 3.92
C THR A 135 -5.39 14.88 4.28
N THR A 136 -5.12 16.17 4.22
CA THR A 136 -6.14 17.24 4.38
C THR A 136 -7.14 17.31 3.23
N LEU A 137 -6.97 16.54 2.16
CA LEU A 137 -7.96 16.43 1.08
C LEU A 137 -8.99 15.30 1.32
N ALA A 138 -8.90 14.62 2.48
CA ALA A 138 -9.94 13.73 3.00
C ALA A 138 -10.70 14.43 4.14
N GLY A 139 -12.03 14.38 4.12
CA GLY A 139 -12.87 15.00 5.15
C GLY A 139 -12.58 14.46 6.54
N PHE A 140 -12.33 13.16 6.68
CA PHE A 140 -11.90 12.53 7.92
C PHE A 140 -10.56 13.10 8.42
N GLY A 141 -9.59 13.30 7.53
CA GLY A 141 -8.31 13.93 7.89
C GLY A 141 -8.49 15.37 8.41
N LEU A 142 -9.32 16.17 7.76
CA LEU A 142 -9.66 17.53 8.24
C LEU A 142 -10.35 17.49 9.61
N TRP A 143 -11.27 16.57 9.81
CA TRP A 143 -11.98 16.41 11.09
C TRP A 143 -11.02 16.03 12.23
N VAL A 144 -10.17 15.01 12.03
CA VAL A 144 -9.15 14.62 13.01
C VAL A 144 -8.25 15.79 13.38
N ARG A 145 -7.79 16.54 12.39
CA ARG A 145 -6.94 17.72 12.59
C ARG A 145 -7.63 18.79 13.42
N SER A 146 -8.94 19.02 13.21
CA SER A 146 -9.72 19.97 14.01
C SER A 146 -9.81 19.61 15.48
N LEU A 147 -9.65 18.34 15.81
CA LEU A 147 -9.67 17.82 17.19
C LEU A 147 -8.28 17.82 17.83
N ASN A 148 -7.22 18.19 17.11
CA ASN A 148 -5.83 18.06 17.55
C ASN A 148 -5.48 16.64 18.03
N MET A 149 -6.05 15.63 17.37
CA MET A 149 -5.76 14.23 17.64
C MET A 149 -4.52 13.81 16.82
N ASP A 150 -3.58 13.12 17.47
CA ASP A 150 -2.36 12.59 16.86
C ASP A 150 -2.14 11.10 17.17
N ALA A 151 -2.98 10.51 18.02
CA ALA A 151 -2.85 9.12 18.43
C ALA A 151 -3.12 8.15 17.27
N GLY A 152 -2.06 7.59 16.71
CA GLY A 152 -2.12 6.56 15.67
C GLY A 152 -2.50 7.09 14.27
N ILE A 153 -2.60 8.42 14.08
CA ILE A 153 -2.90 8.99 12.78
C ILE A 153 -2.02 10.19 12.45
N SER A 154 -1.48 10.21 11.24
CA SER A 154 -0.74 11.33 10.66
C SER A 154 -1.54 11.96 9.52
N VAL A 155 -1.91 13.23 9.68
CA VAL A 155 -2.64 13.98 8.65
C VAL A 155 -1.68 14.93 7.95
N ILE A 156 -1.36 14.62 6.70
CA ILE A 156 -0.41 15.40 5.89
C ILE A 156 -1.15 16.50 5.13
N ASP A 157 -0.64 17.72 5.18
CA ASP A 157 -1.14 18.81 4.36
C ASP A 157 -0.90 18.53 2.89
N ARG A 158 -1.97 18.53 2.10
CA ARG A 158 -1.92 18.30 0.67
C ARG A 158 -2.69 19.36 -0.10
N ASN A 159 -2.08 19.81 -1.20
CA ASN A 159 -2.69 20.61 -2.23
C ASN A 159 -2.11 20.22 -3.61
N ASP A 160 -2.52 20.88 -4.67
CA ASP A 160 -2.11 20.53 -6.04
C ASP A 160 -0.61 20.79 -6.33
N GLU A 161 0.04 21.62 -5.52
CA GLU A 161 1.41 22.10 -5.78
C GLU A 161 2.47 21.49 -4.84
N ASN A 162 2.07 20.84 -3.73
CA ASN A 162 3.00 20.40 -2.69
C ASN A 162 3.35 18.92 -2.70
N ASN A 163 3.30 18.26 -3.85
CA ASN A 163 3.49 16.81 -3.95
C ASN A 163 4.84 16.32 -3.36
N GLU A 164 5.91 17.08 -3.54
CA GLU A 164 7.23 16.75 -2.96
C GLU A 164 7.20 16.77 -1.42
N TYR A 165 6.57 17.79 -0.85
CA TYR A 165 6.36 17.87 0.60
C TYR A 165 5.57 16.68 1.13
N VAL A 166 4.48 16.30 0.44
CA VAL A 166 3.66 15.14 0.82
C VAL A 166 4.48 13.85 0.80
N VAL A 167 5.25 13.63 -0.26
CA VAL A 167 6.13 12.45 -0.39
C VAL A 167 7.16 12.39 0.75
N ASN A 168 7.83 13.50 1.04
CA ASN A 168 8.84 13.56 2.10
C ASN A 168 8.23 13.40 3.50
N SER A 169 7.04 13.95 3.72
CA SER A 169 6.30 13.77 4.98
C SER A 169 5.90 12.32 5.20
N MET A 170 5.40 11.62 4.17
CA MET A 170 5.11 10.18 4.25
C MET A 170 6.36 9.37 4.61
N VAL A 171 7.50 9.64 3.95
CA VAL A 171 8.78 8.98 4.26
C VAL A 171 9.17 9.22 5.71
N SER A 172 9.05 10.45 6.19
CA SER A 172 9.38 10.80 7.58
C SER A 172 8.53 10.04 8.60
N VAL A 173 7.21 9.94 8.34
CA VAL A 173 6.29 9.20 9.23
C VAL A 173 6.59 7.69 9.21
N ILE A 174 6.92 7.12 8.05
CA ILE A 174 7.23 5.67 7.95
C ILE A 174 8.56 5.33 8.66
N LEU A 175 9.48 6.29 8.76
CA LEU A 175 10.78 6.09 9.40
C LEU A 175 10.79 6.44 10.90
N SER A 176 9.69 7.00 11.45
CA SER A 176 9.58 7.36 12.87
C SER A 176 9.12 6.19 13.73
#